data_415d9e38335974e2fa6452b9ddd7b607
#
_entry.id   415d9e38335974e2fa6452b9ddd7b607
#
_cell.length_a   1.000
_cell.length_b   1.000
_cell.length_c   1.000
_cell.angle_alpha   90.00
_cell.angle_beta   90.00
_cell.angle_gamma   90.00
#
_symmetry.space_group_name_H-M   'P 1'
#
loop_
_entity.id
_entity.type
_entity.pdbx_description
1 polymer ?
#
loop_
_entity_poly.entity_id
_entity_poly.type
_entity_poly.pdbx_seq_one_letter_code
_entity_poly.pdbx_strand_id
1 'polypeptide(L)'
;MQATSGSFDRTGDIMIIPVFGKMEKAPNNTTVGLSRGASIAVKAAAASDAISGKPGESLSVWTEACTVIFIGVGDKEKLTHKGARDAGAKCLAKLSKDLGTEIVVRFTTGWKTANMAAFAEGMILRDYTFDKYQKKDEDGQDKGEWSLECQAHDRHLEALGAAVTKAGSIATGVHLARDLANEPANRLYPDEYGRRALEWAEGKENVEVEVWDYARLQKEGMQGVIAVGKGSIRKPCMVFFRLNPDAQEGEQVPCIVGKGITFDTGGISIKPSQGMWDMKYDMHGSATVFGLFQALWATGHKGRVNGITCMAENMPSAEAYRPGDVIDTYSGKTIEIFSTDAEGRNVLSDGLWKAAELNPSYIVDLATLTGACVVALGHEASGLWSNDDKLRDRIHEAGNDVDELAWPMPLLPAFEKEMTSSKFADVRNGGKGRWGGANTAAAFLKQFVQEREGEDGEKSQIPWAHLDIAGTAWGADTNACVAHGGTGVHVRTLH
;
A
#
# COMPACT_ATOMS: atom_id res chain seq x y z
N MET A 1 -12.93 11.42 0.98
CA MET A 1 -13.29 12.39 -0.11
C MET A 1 -14.17 11.71 -1.14
N GLN A 2 -15.34 12.24 -1.41
CA GLN A 2 -16.17 11.84 -2.55
C GLN A 2 -15.72 12.61 -3.79
N ALA A 3 -15.53 11.93 -4.92
CA ALA A 3 -15.02 12.55 -6.13
C ALA A 3 -15.87 12.21 -7.36
N THR A 4 -16.13 13.24 -8.18
CA THR A 4 -16.97 13.18 -9.38
C THR A 4 -16.34 13.94 -10.55
N SER A 5 -16.95 13.87 -11.73
CA SER A 5 -16.63 14.74 -12.87
C SER A 5 -17.87 15.53 -13.32
N GLY A 6 -17.66 16.71 -13.88
CA GLY A 6 -18.73 17.59 -14.35
C GLY A 6 -18.30 18.59 -15.42
N SER A 7 -19.29 19.27 -15.99
CA SER A 7 -19.08 20.40 -16.91
C SER A 7 -18.67 21.66 -16.14
N PHE A 8 -18.28 22.72 -16.87
CA PHE A 8 -17.91 24.01 -16.28
C PHE A 8 -19.17 24.85 -15.90
N ASP A 9 -19.92 24.39 -14.89
CA ASP A 9 -21.24 24.97 -14.55
C ASP A 9 -21.32 25.57 -13.14
N ARG A 10 -20.45 25.15 -12.20
CA ARG A 10 -20.45 25.65 -10.80
C ARG A 10 -19.04 25.86 -10.25
N THR A 11 -18.91 26.52 -9.11
CA THR A 11 -17.62 26.91 -8.50
C THR A 11 -17.23 26.13 -7.24
N GLY A 12 -18.13 25.60 -6.44
CA GLY A 12 -17.85 25.09 -5.10
C GLY A 12 -17.35 26.18 -4.14
N ASP A 13 -16.86 25.80 -2.97
CA ASP A 13 -16.22 26.70 -1.99
C ASP A 13 -14.81 27.09 -2.43
N ILE A 14 -14.08 26.11 -2.98
CA ILE A 14 -12.70 26.25 -3.47
C ILE A 14 -12.67 25.83 -4.94
N MET A 15 -12.18 26.70 -5.79
CA MET A 15 -11.97 26.41 -7.20
C MET A 15 -10.48 26.36 -7.52
N ILE A 16 -9.96 25.21 -7.90
CA ILE A 16 -8.56 24.98 -8.25
C ILE A 16 -8.41 25.00 -9.77
N ILE A 17 -7.44 25.76 -10.26
CA ILE A 17 -7.11 25.86 -11.68
C ILE A 17 -5.63 25.47 -11.86
N PRO A 18 -5.33 24.20 -12.24
CA PRO A 18 -3.98 23.79 -12.53
C PRO A 18 -3.50 24.40 -13.84
N VAL A 19 -2.32 25.05 -13.83
CA VAL A 19 -1.81 25.83 -14.95
C VAL A 19 -0.42 25.38 -15.42
N PHE A 20 -0.25 25.37 -16.74
CA PHE A 20 1.03 25.09 -17.39
C PHE A 20 1.76 26.40 -17.67
N GLY A 21 3.01 26.54 -17.21
CA GLY A 21 3.81 27.71 -17.50
C GLY A 21 3.14 29.04 -17.17
N LYS A 22 3.70 30.13 -17.66
CA LYS A 22 3.12 31.47 -17.53
C LYS A 22 1.88 31.59 -18.44
N MET A 23 0.78 32.07 -17.88
CA MET A 23 -0.42 32.37 -18.66
C MET A 23 -0.39 33.81 -19.17
N GLU A 24 -0.48 34.00 -20.47
CA GLU A 24 -0.65 35.34 -21.06
C GLU A 24 -2.12 35.82 -20.91
N LYS A 25 -3.04 34.87 -20.88
CA LYS A 25 -4.50 35.14 -20.78
C LYS A 25 -5.19 33.98 -20.08
N ALA A 26 -6.09 34.27 -19.13
CA ALA A 26 -6.95 33.28 -18.53
C ALA A 26 -7.86 32.63 -19.60
N PRO A 27 -7.93 31.29 -19.67
CA PRO A 27 -8.86 30.59 -20.54
C PRO A 27 -10.32 31.02 -20.22
N ASN A 28 -11.20 31.08 -21.23
CA ASN A 28 -12.58 31.54 -21.06
C ASN A 28 -13.39 30.77 -20.01
N ASN A 29 -13.12 29.45 -19.87
CA ASN A 29 -13.79 28.58 -18.91
C ASN A 29 -13.32 28.77 -17.45
N THR A 30 -12.24 29.50 -17.17
CA THR A 30 -11.75 29.73 -15.80
C THR A 30 -12.72 30.56 -14.95
N THR A 31 -13.62 31.30 -15.55
CA THR A 31 -14.51 32.24 -14.87
C THR A 31 -15.99 31.91 -14.99
N VAL A 32 -16.34 30.77 -15.54
CA VAL A 32 -17.73 30.29 -15.61
C VAL A 32 -18.28 30.13 -14.18
N GLY A 33 -19.49 30.60 -13.94
CA GLY A 33 -20.14 30.59 -12.61
C GLY A 33 -19.71 31.72 -11.67
N LEU A 34 -18.73 32.55 -12.05
CA LEU A 34 -18.32 33.71 -11.26
C LEU A 34 -19.10 34.98 -11.66
N SER A 35 -19.32 35.90 -10.71
CA SER A 35 -19.81 37.26 -10.99
C SER A 35 -18.85 38.00 -11.93
N ARG A 36 -19.34 39.10 -12.52
CA ARG A 36 -18.53 39.94 -13.42
C ARG A 36 -17.27 40.49 -12.72
N GLY A 37 -17.42 40.93 -11.46
CA GLY A 37 -16.30 41.47 -10.68
C GLY A 37 -15.25 40.38 -10.36
N ALA A 38 -15.70 39.22 -9.87
CA ALA A 38 -14.84 38.06 -9.61
C ALA A 38 -14.13 37.58 -10.88
N SER A 39 -14.84 37.51 -12.01
CA SER A 39 -14.28 37.15 -13.32
C SER A 39 -13.14 38.09 -13.76
N ILE A 40 -13.28 39.39 -13.53
CA ILE A 40 -12.23 40.37 -13.84
C ILE A 40 -11.02 40.17 -12.96
N ALA A 41 -11.21 39.98 -11.64
CA ALA A 41 -10.12 39.75 -10.68
C ALA A 41 -9.35 38.47 -11.01
N VAL A 42 -10.05 37.36 -11.28
CA VAL A 42 -9.44 36.07 -11.66
C VAL A 42 -8.68 36.17 -12.97
N LYS A 43 -9.19 36.85 -13.99
CA LYS A 43 -8.49 37.07 -15.27
C LYS A 43 -7.25 37.93 -15.10
N ALA A 44 -7.32 38.98 -14.29
CA ALA A 44 -6.17 39.85 -14.00
C ALA A 44 -5.08 39.09 -13.24
N ALA A 45 -5.45 38.29 -12.23
CA ALA A 45 -4.50 37.46 -11.49
C ALA A 45 -3.82 36.45 -12.39
N ALA A 46 -4.57 35.76 -13.25
CA ALA A 46 -4.03 34.77 -14.19
C ALA A 46 -3.05 35.39 -15.21
N ALA A 47 -3.28 36.61 -15.64
CA ALA A 47 -2.40 37.33 -16.57
C ALA A 47 -1.24 38.05 -15.89
N SER A 48 -1.17 38.02 -14.55
CA SER A 48 -0.11 38.68 -13.80
C SER A 48 1.19 37.86 -13.77
N ASP A 49 2.29 38.51 -13.42
CA ASP A 49 3.57 37.80 -13.19
C ASP A 49 3.62 37.06 -11.83
N ALA A 50 2.52 37.08 -11.07
CA ALA A 50 2.43 36.45 -9.76
C ALA A 50 2.40 34.92 -9.82
N ILE A 51 2.13 34.33 -11.01
CA ILE A 51 2.21 32.89 -11.22
C ILE A 51 2.92 32.60 -12.55
N SER A 52 4.05 31.90 -12.48
CA SER A 52 4.85 31.49 -13.64
C SER A 52 4.50 30.08 -14.10
N GLY A 53 3.66 29.35 -13.35
CA GLY A 53 3.25 27.96 -13.60
C GLY A 53 4.31 26.94 -13.21
N LYS A 54 5.38 27.33 -12.51
CA LYS A 54 6.37 26.35 -12.00
C LYS A 54 5.70 25.38 -11.00
N PRO A 55 6.14 24.12 -10.95
CA PRO A 55 5.61 23.14 -10.02
C PRO A 55 5.61 23.63 -8.57
N GLY A 56 4.43 23.60 -7.93
CA GLY A 56 4.25 24.00 -6.54
C GLY A 56 4.04 25.49 -6.28
N GLU A 57 4.13 26.34 -7.30
CA GLU A 57 3.64 27.73 -7.19
C GLU A 57 2.13 27.75 -6.99
N SER A 58 1.64 28.68 -6.20
CA SER A 58 0.19 28.91 -6.03
C SER A 58 -0.12 30.39 -5.90
N LEU A 59 -1.27 30.79 -6.44
CA LEU A 59 -1.81 32.13 -6.33
C LEU A 59 -3.28 32.04 -5.95
N SER A 60 -3.67 32.60 -4.83
CA SER A 60 -5.05 32.62 -4.35
C SER A 60 -5.72 33.93 -4.65
N VAL A 61 -6.96 33.88 -5.12
CA VAL A 61 -7.83 35.00 -5.39
C VAL A 61 -9.13 34.79 -4.63
N TRP A 62 -9.39 35.61 -3.63
CA TRP A 62 -10.63 35.57 -2.87
C TRP A 62 -11.72 36.33 -3.63
N THR A 63 -12.86 35.69 -3.79
CA THR A 63 -14.05 36.29 -4.40
C THR A 63 -15.22 36.16 -3.43
N GLU A 64 -16.31 36.82 -3.74
CA GLU A 64 -17.56 36.73 -2.96
C GLU A 64 -18.23 35.34 -3.02
N ALA A 65 -17.92 34.55 -4.05
CA ALA A 65 -18.53 33.23 -4.29
C ALA A 65 -17.64 32.06 -3.85
N CYS A 66 -16.33 32.19 -3.99
CA CYS A 66 -15.39 31.09 -3.71
C CYS A 66 -13.93 31.60 -3.60
N THR A 67 -13.06 30.78 -3.09
CA THR A 67 -11.62 30.99 -3.19
C THR A 67 -11.08 30.31 -4.45
N VAL A 68 -10.53 31.10 -5.38
CA VAL A 68 -9.91 30.58 -6.61
C VAL A 68 -8.40 30.43 -6.38
N ILE A 69 -7.88 29.24 -6.64
CA ILE A 69 -6.46 28.93 -6.45
C ILE A 69 -5.85 28.44 -7.76
N PHE A 70 -4.91 29.19 -8.29
CA PHE A 70 -4.07 28.75 -9.40
C PHE A 70 -2.91 27.92 -8.85
N ILE A 71 -2.65 26.77 -9.45
CA ILE A 71 -1.56 25.86 -9.09
C ILE A 71 -0.67 25.63 -10.31
N GLY A 72 0.62 25.98 -10.20
CA GLY A 72 1.60 25.66 -11.22
C GLY A 72 1.91 24.18 -11.26
N VAL A 73 1.82 23.57 -12.45
CA VAL A 73 2.11 22.15 -12.69
C VAL A 73 3.30 21.92 -13.63
N GLY A 74 3.96 23.00 -14.04
CA GLY A 74 5.15 22.96 -14.88
C GLY A 74 4.88 23.00 -16.38
N ASP A 75 5.80 22.42 -17.14
CA ASP A 75 5.72 22.33 -18.60
C ASP A 75 4.74 21.23 -19.01
N LYS A 76 3.82 21.55 -19.88
CA LYS A 76 2.79 20.65 -20.41
C LYS A 76 3.39 19.40 -21.06
N GLU A 77 4.46 19.56 -21.85
CA GLU A 77 5.05 18.47 -22.61
C GLU A 77 5.88 17.51 -21.73
N LYS A 78 6.26 17.98 -20.53
CA LYS A 78 7.04 17.22 -19.52
C LYS A 78 6.19 16.66 -18.39
N LEU A 79 4.88 16.98 -18.33
CA LEU A 79 4.03 16.53 -17.25
C LEU A 79 3.77 15.01 -17.37
N THR A 80 4.34 14.25 -16.44
CA THR A 80 4.10 12.81 -16.27
C THR A 80 2.87 12.56 -15.40
N HIS A 81 2.37 11.31 -15.36
CA HIS A 81 1.31 10.90 -14.43
C HIS A 81 1.73 11.13 -12.98
N LYS A 82 2.97 10.77 -12.61
CA LYS A 82 3.55 11.07 -11.31
C LYS A 82 3.51 12.57 -10.99
N GLY A 83 4.00 13.41 -11.90
CA GLY A 83 4.03 14.85 -11.69
C GLY A 83 2.63 15.44 -11.49
N ALA A 84 1.62 14.94 -12.20
CA ALA A 84 0.23 15.35 -12.04
C ALA A 84 -0.33 14.90 -10.70
N ARG A 85 -0.08 13.65 -10.28
CA ARG A 85 -0.49 13.09 -8.99
C ARG A 85 0.14 13.85 -7.83
N ASP A 86 1.43 14.07 -7.87
CA ASP A 86 2.15 14.84 -6.85
C ASP A 86 1.63 16.27 -6.74
N ALA A 87 1.29 16.91 -7.87
CA ALA A 87 0.71 18.25 -7.87
C ALA A 87 -0.65 18.28 -7.20
N GLY A 88 -1.53 17.30 -7.47
CA GLY A 88 -2.82 17.16 -6.80
C GLY A 88 -2.67 16.95 -5.29
N ALA A 89 -1.79 16.05 -4.88
CA ALA A 89 -1.51 15.78 -3.47
C ALA A 89 -0.97 17.01 -2.74
N LYS A 90 0.02 17.70 -3.32
CA LYS A 90 0.59 18.94 -2.77
C LYS A 90 -0.42 20.07 -2.73
N CYS A 91 -1.35 20.11 -3.68
CA CYS A 91 -2.44 21.07 -3.68
C CYS A 91 -3.33 20.84 -2.46
N LEU A 92 -3.85 19.64 -2.26
CA LEU A 92 -4.72 19.35 -1.12
C LEU A 92 -4.01 19.60 0.23
N ALA A 93 -2.73 19.26 0.33
CA ALA A 93 -1.94 19.49 1.53
C ALA A 93 -1.84 20.95 1.99
N LYS A 94 -2.09 21.91 1.07
CA LYS A 94 -2.09 23.35 1.35
C LYS A 94 -3.46 23.92 1.67
N LEU A 95 -4.54 23.15 1.47
CA LEU A 95 -5.88 23.63 1.71
C LEU A 95 -6.23 23.54 3.19
N SER A 96 -7.04 24.51 3.65
CA SER A 96 -7.70 24.48 4.95
C SER A 96 -9.19 24.30 4.76
N LYS A 97 -9.81 23.45 5.59
CA LYS A 97 -11.26 23.29 5.64
C LYS A 97 -11.98 24.57 6.14
N ASP A 98 -11.25 25.57 6.63
CA ASP A 98 -11.80 26.90 6.93
C ASP A 98 -12.27 27.65 5.69
N LEU A 99 -11.77 27.26 4.51
CA LEU A 99 -12.19 27.80 3.21
C LEU A 99 -13.45 27.12 2.65
N GLY A 100 -14.00 26.12 3.36
CA GLY A 100 -15.09 25.25 2.90
C GLY A 100 -14.58 23.86 2.51
N THR A 101 -15.49 22.96 2.16
CA THR A 101 -15.19 21.55 1.87
C THR A 101 -15.53 21.11 0.45
N GLU A 102 -16.22 21.95 -0.33
CA GLU A 102 -16.52 21.66 -1.73
C GLU A 102 -15.39 22.15 -2.64
N ILE A 103 -14.60 21.22 -3.18
CA ILE A 103 -13.50 21.51 -4.10
C ILE A 103 -13.93 21.25 -5.53
N VAL A 104 -13.74 22.24 -6.39
CA VAL A 104 -13.87 22.11 -7.84
C VAL A 104 -12.50 22.27 -8.48
N VAL A 105 -12.00 21.24 -9.15
CA VAL A 105 -10.79 21.33 -9.97
C VAL A 105 -11.17 21.55 -11.42
N ARG A 106 -10.78 22.68 -11.99
CA ARG A 106 -11.13 23.09 -13.33
C ARG A 106 -9.95 22.91 -14.29
N PHE A 107 -9.97 21.84 -15.07
CA PHE A 107 -8.94 21.54 -16.05
C PHE A 107 -9.17 22.33 -17.34
N THR A 108 -8.25 23.24 -17.63
CA THR A 108 -8.28 24.08 -18.83
C THR A 108 -7.76 23.34 -20.07
N THR A 109 -7.69 24.03 -21.20
CA THR A 109 -7.18 23.46 -22.45
C THR A 109 -5.75 22.95 -22.31
N GLY A 110 -5.48 21.79 -22.91
CA GLY A 110 -4.13 21.20 -22.97
C GLY A 110 -3.89 20.02 -22.02
N TRP A 111 -4.79 19.75 -21.10
CA TRP A 111 -4.72 18.57 -20.24
C TRP A 111 -5.08 17.28 -21.00
N LYS A 112 -4.34 16.19 -20.74
CA LYS A 112 -4.70 14.83 -21.14
C LYS A 112 -5.59 14.23 -20.03
N THR A 113 -6.60 13.42 -20.39
CA THR A 113 -7.53 12.80 -19.45
C THR A 113 -6.79 12.01 -18.36
N ALA A 114 -5.76 11.24 -18.73
CA ALA A 114 -4.96 10.48 -17.78
C ALA A 114 -4.24 11.35 -16.74
N ASN A 115 -3.73 12.53 -17.13
CA ASN A 115 -3.09 13.44 -16.19
C ASN A 115 -4.12 14.17 -15.31
N MET A 116 -5.34 14.45 -15.80
CA MET A 116 -6.45 14.97 -14.98
C MET A 116 -6.82 13.95 -13.91
N ALA A 117 -6.97 12.68 -14.28
CA ALA A 117 -7.28 11.58 -13.38
C ALA A 117 -6.18 11.39 -12.33
N ALA A 118 -4.91 11.44 -12.75
CA ALA A 118 -3.77 11.34 -11.82
C ALA A 118 -3.72 12.51 -10.83
N PHE A 119 -4.05 13.73 -11.25
CA PHE A 119 -4.16 14.88 -10.34
C PHE A 119 -5.24 14.65 -9.29
N ALA A 120 -6.43 14.21 -9.71
CA ALA A 120 -7.53 13.88 -8.80
C ALA A 120 -7.16 12.73 -7.86
N GLU A 121 -6.54 11.66 -8.36
CA GLU A 121 -6.03 10.55 -7.56
C GLU A 121 -5.06 11.03 -6.46
N GLY A 122 -4.16 11.96 -6.80
CA GLY A 122 -3.24 12.55 -5.84
C GLY A 122 -3.96 13.26 -4.69
N MET A 123 -5.01 14.02 -5.01
CA MET A 123 -5.86 14.66 -3.99
C MET A 123 -6.57 13.61 -3.12
N ILE A 124 -7.19 12.60 -3.72
CA ILE A 124 -7.92 11.54 -3.01
C ILE A 124 -7.00 10.78 -2.07
N LEU A 125 -5.81 10.35 -2.55
CA LEU A 125 -4.83 9.64 -1.73
C LEU A 125 -4.25 10.49 -0.59
N ARG A 126 -4.16 11.80 -0.78
CA ARG A 126 -3.67 12.73 0.24
C ARG A 126 -4.73 13.07 1.27
N ASP A 127 -6.02 12.90 0.98
CA ASP A 127 -7.13 13.08 1.92
C ASP A 127 -7.19 11.90 2.90
N TYR A 128 -6.12 11.75 3.66
CA TYR A 128 -6.01 10.76 4.70
C TYR A 128 -5.44 11.39 5.96
N THR A 129 -6.11 11.16 7.07
CA THR A 129 -5.66 11.59 8.41
C THR A 129 -5.92 10.46 9.41
N PHE A 130 -4.95 10.19 10.27
CA PHE A 130 -5.11 9.28 11.39
C PHE A 130 -5.08 10.08 12.70
N ASP A 131 -6.24 10.52 13.14
CA ASP A 131 -6.44 11.35 14.35
C ASP A 131 -7.33 10.68 15.41
N LYS A 132 -7.61 9.40 15.21
CA LYS A 132 -8.53 8.57 16.00
C LYS A 132 -8.35 8.64 17.51
N TYR A 133 -7.10 8.86 17.98
CA TYR A 133 -6.74 8.92 19.38
C TYR A 133 -6.47 10.34 19.89
N GLN A 134 -6.62 11.34 19.04
CA GLN A 134 -6.48 12.73 19.43
C GLN A 134 -7.79 13.22 20.06
N LYS A 135 -7.67 13.98 21.16
CA LYS A 135 -8.81 14.66 21.75
C LYS A 135 -9.25 15.76 20.77
N LYS A 136 -10.49 15.71 20.34
CA LYS A 136 -11.08 16.81 19.56
C LYS A 136 -11.31 17.98 20.52
N ASP A 137 -10.90 19.20 20.12
CA ASP A 137 -11.12 20.40 20.90
C ASP A 137 -12.63 20.64 21.10
N GLU A 138 -13.03 21.27 22.19
CA GLU A 138 -14.44 21.53 22.53
C GLU A 138 -15.13 22.42 21.48
N ASP A 139 -14.37 23.23 20.74
CA ASP A 139 -14.79 24.01 19.58
C ASP A 139 -14.69 23.25 18.25
N GLY A 140 -14.27 21.98 18.29
CA GLY A 140 -14.05 21.12 17.12
C GLY A 140 -15.36 20.84 16.39
N GLN A 141 -15.84 21.81 15.65
CA GLN A 141 -16.84 21.56 14.61
C GLN A 141 -16.26 20.53 13.65
N ASP A 142 -16.98 19.43 13.46
CA ASP A 142 -16.71 18.53 12.35
C ASP A 142 -16.85 19.35 11.06
N LYS A 143 -15.70 19.72 10.48
CA LYS A 143 -15.67 20.55 9.26
C LYS A 143 -16.15 19.77 8.02
N GLY A 144 -16.68 18.58 8.22
CA GLY A 144 -17.16 17.72 7.16
C GLY A 144 -16.03 17.05 6.34
N GLU A 145 -16.43 16.21 5.43
CA GLU A 145 -15.53 15.56 4.47
C GLU A 145 -15.34 16.43 3.23
N TRP A 146 -14.15 16.33 2.62
CA TRP A 146 -13.92 16.94 1.33
C TRP A 146 -14.79 16.28 0.24
N SER A 147 -15.41 17.10 -0.59
CA SER A 147 -15.97 16.68 -1.88
C SER A 147 -15.12 17.27 -3.02
N LEU A 148 -14.91 16.50 -4.06
CA LEU A 148 -14.09 16.86 -5.20
C LEU A 148 -14.89 16.71 -6.50
N GLU A 149 -15.01 17.77 -7.26
CA GLU A 149 -15.52 17.72 -8.62
C GLU A 149 -14.44 18.12 -9.62
N CYS A 150 -14.16 17.22 -10.57
CA CYS A 150 -13.23 17.45 -11.66
C CYS A 150 -13.97 17.96 -12.90
N GLN A 151 -13.86 19.24 -13.20
CA GLN A 151 -14.48 19.86 -14.37
C GLN A 151 -13.55 19.86 -15.58
N ALA A 152 -14.06 19.38 -16.71
CA ALA A 152 -13.34 19.31 -17.98
C ALA A 152 -14.26 19.55 -19.17
N HIS A 153 -13.71 19.64 -20.38
CA HIS A 153 -14.49 19.65 -21.61
C HIS A 153 -15.24 18.33 -21.84
N ASP A 154 -16.42 18.37 -22.43
CA ASP A 154 -17.35 17.23 -22.62
C ASP A 154 -16.68 15.98 -23.16
N ARG A 155 -15.75 16.12 -24.09
CA ARG A 155 -14.98 14.98 -24.68
C ARG A 155 -14.17 14.17 -23.63
N HIS A 156 -13.93 14.70 -22.45
CA HIS A 156 -13.17 14.06 -21.38
C HIS A 156 -14.04 13.51 -20.27
N LEU A 157 -15.30 13.94 -20.16
CA LEU A 157 -16.14 13.73 -18.96
C LEU A 157 -16.35 12.25 -18.65
N GLU A 158 -16.73 11.44 -19.64
CA GLU A 158 -16.98 10.01 -19.45
C GLU A 158 -15.74 9.29 -18.94
N ALA A 159 -14.61 9.41 -19.65
CA ALA A 159 -13.37 8.76 -19.29
C ALA A 159 -12.79 9.30 -17.97
N LEU A 160 -12.90 10.60 -17.71
CA LEU A 160 -12.47 11.22 -16.46
C LEU A 160 -13.33 10.74 -15.29
N GLY A 161 -14.65 10.70 -15.45
CA GLY A 161 -15.58 10.22 -14.44
C GLY A 161 -15.30 8.76 -14.03
N ALA A 162 -15.13 7.88 -15.02
CA ALA A 162 -14.77 6.49 -14.78
C ALA A 162 -13.43 6.36 -14.02
N ALA A 163 -12.41 7.13 -14.45
CA ALA A 163 -11.08 7.09 -13.82
C ALA A 163 -11.09 7.64 -12.38
N VAL A 164 -11.80 8.75 -12.12
CA VAL A 164 -11.92 9.33 -10.77
C VAL A 164 -12.69 8.40 -9.83
N THR A 165 -13.77 7.77 -10.29
CA THR A 165 -14.52 6.78 -9.53
C THR A 165 -13.65 5.57 -9.18
N LYS A 166 -12.90 5.05 -10.16
CA LYS A 166 -11.96 3.94 -9.93
C LYS A 166 -10.88 4.32 -8.92
N ALA A 167 -10.28 5.51 -9.06
CA ALA A 167 -9.26 6.02 -8.12
C ALA A 167 -9.81 6.13 -6.69
N GLY A 168 -11.04 6.62 -6.52
CA GLY A 168 -11.73 6.66 -5.22
C GLY A 168 -11.92 5.27 -4.62
N SER A 169 -12.36 4.30 -5.43
CA SER A 169 -12.54 2.92 -4.99
C SER A 169 -11.22 2.28 -4.54
N ILE A 170 -10.14 2.44 -5.31
CA ILE A 170 -8.81 1.94 -4.94
C ILE A 170 -8.30 2.63 -3.67
N ALA A 171 -8.49 3.94 -3.54
CA ALA A 171 -8.05 4.69 -2.38
C ALA A 171 -8.69 4.20 -1.08
N THR A 172 -9.92 3.65 -1.10
CA THR A 172 -10.51 3.03 0.11
C THR A 172 -9.64 1.89 0.64
N GLY A 173 -9.05 1.09 -0.24
CA GLY A 173 -8.12 0.03 0.12
C GLY A 173 -6.78 0.56 0.64
N VAL A 174 -6.23 1.60 -0.01
CA VAL A 174 -5.00 2.27 0.46
C VAL A 174 -5.20 2.87 1.85
N HIS A 175 -6.33 3.55 2.08
CA HIS A 175 -6.66 4.14 3.39
C HIS A 175 -6.87 3.07 4.47
N LEU A 176 -7.53 1.95 4.15
CA LEU A 176 -7.65 0.82 5.07
C LEU A 176 -6.28 0.24 5.47
N ALA A 177 -5.37 0.07 4.50
CA ALA A 177 -4.01 -0.38 4.79
C ALA A 177 -3.25 0.62 5.69
N ARG A 178 -3.41 1.92 5.45
CA ARG A 178 -2.85 2.98 6.31
C ARG A 178 -3.45 2.96 7.71
N ASP A 179 -4.76 2.79 7.84
CA ASP A 179 -5.45 2.70 9.12
C ASP A 179 -4.91 1.56 9.95
N LEU A 180 -4.80 0.36 9.36
CA LEU A 180 -4.24 -0.80 10.03
C LEU A 180 -2.79 -0.57 10.47
N ALA A 181 -1.96 -0.02 9.59
CA ALA A 181 -0.54 0.21 9.87
C ALA A 181 -0.31 1.30 10.93
N ASN A 182 -1.16 2.32 10.97
CA ASN A 182 -1.03 3.41 11.94
C ASN A 182 -1.56 3.05 13.34
N GLU A 183 -2.36 1.99 13.46
CA GLU A 183 -2.83 1.53 14.76
C GLU A 183 -1.67 1.15 15.70
N PRO A 184 -1.70 1.57 16.96
CA PRO A 184 -0.72 1.10 17.92
C PRO A 184 -0.97 -0.37 18.30
N ALA A 185 0.10 -1.13 18.59
CA ALA A 185 0.04 -2.57 18.84
C ALA A 185 -0.84 -2.99 20.02
N ASN A 186 -1.08 -2.09 20.99
CA ASN A 186 -2.03 -2.35 22.08
C ASN A 186 -3.50 -2.24 21.62
N ARG A 187 -3.76 -1.79 20.42
CA ARG A 187 -5.08 -1.70 19.78
C ARG A 187 -5.23 -2.66 18.61
N LEU A 188 -4.17 -2.83 17.81
CA LEU A 188 -4.15 -3.81 16.72
C LEU A 188 -3.12 -4.89 17.03
N TYR A 189 -3.59 -6.03 17.47
CA TYR A 189 -2.84 -7.25 17.75
C TYR A 189 -3.43 -8.41 16.91
N PRO A 190 -2.83 -9.60 16.88
CA PRO A 190 -3.26 -10.64 15.93
C PRO A 190 -4.76 -10.96 15.93
N ASP A 191 -5.36 -11.24 17.10
CA ASP A 191 -6.79 -11.55 17.18
C ASP A 191 -7.69 -10.39 16.75
N GLU A 192 -7.31 -9.15 17.09
CA GLU A 192 -8.04 -7.95 16.70
C GLU A 192 -7.99 -7.71 15.18
N TYR A 193 -6.84 -8.01 14.54
CA TYR A 193 -6.76 -7.97 13.08
C TYR A 193 -7.73 -8.99 12.47
N GLY A 194 -7.75 -10.23 12.96
CA GLY A 194 -8.67 -11.26 12.51
C GLY A 194 -10.14 -10.86 12.69
N ARG A 195 -10.49 -10.29 13.85
CA ARG A 195 -11.84 -9.78 14.14
C ARG A 195 -12.26 -8.69 13.16
N ARG A 196 -11.39 -7.72 12.88
CA ARG A 196 -11.66 -6.65 11.89
C ARG A 196 -11.83 -7.20 10.48
N ALA A 197 -11.09 -8.25 10.11
CA ALA A 197 -11.24 -8.89 8.81
C ALA A 197 -12.60 -9.60 8.68
N LEU A 198 -13.06 -10.29 9.73
CA LEU A 198 -14.39 -10.90 9.76
C LEU A 198 -15.49 -9.85 9.67
N GLU A 199 -15.44 -8.79 10.48
CA GLU A 199 -16.40 -7.69 10.43
C GLU A 199 -16.45 -7.00 9.06
N TRP A 200 -15.27 -6.82 8.44
CA TRP A 200 -15.20 -6.25 7.10
C TRP A 200 -15.91 -7.11 6.07
N ALA A 201 -15.86 -8.43 6.19
CA ALA A 201 -16.51 -9.35 5.24
C ALA A 201 -18.03 -9.44 5.43
N GLU A 202 -18.56 -9.06 6.60
CA GLU A 202 -19.99 -9.13 6.89
C GLU A 202 -20.82 -8.36 5.85
N GLY A 203 -21.81 -9.04 5.28
CA GLY A 203 -22.72 -8.47 4.28
C GLY A 203 -22.12 -8.22 2.91
N LYS A 204 -20.86 -8.59 2.67
CA LYS A 204 -20.24 -8.51 1.35
C LYS A 204 -20.46 -9.81 0.59
N GLU A 205 -21.19 -9.72 -0.51
CA GLU A 205 -21.28 -10.83 -1.45
C GLU A 205 -19.91 -11.12 -2.08
N ASN A 206 -19.65 -12.37 -2.41
CA ASN A 206 -18.44 -12.85 -3.05
C ASN A 206 -17.13 -12.61 -2.26
N VAL A 207 -17.22 -12.44 -0.94
CA VAL A 207 -16.09 -12.34 -0.03
C VAL A 207 -16.22 -13.37 1.07
N GLU A 208 -15.17 -14.15 1.28
CA GLU A 208 -15.04 -15.05 2.41
C GLU A 208 -13.79 -14.69 3.23
N VAL A 209 -13.94 -14.71 4.55
CA VAL A 209 -12.83 -14.57 5.48
C VAL A 209 -12.88 -15.70 6.50
N GLU A 210 -11.75 -16.39 6.68
CA GLU A 210 -11.57 -17.44 7.69
C GLU A 210 -10.41 -17.05 8.59
N VAL A 211 -10.58 -17.19 9.90
CA VAL A 211 -9.52 -16.95 10.89
C VAL A 211 -9.15 -18.27 11.55
N TRP A 212 -7.88 -18.64 11.47
CA TRP A 212 -7.30 -19.72 12.23
C TRP A 212 -6.69 -19.15 13.50
N ASP A 213 -7.37 -19.38 14.61
CA ASP A 213 -6.89 -19.01 15.95
C ASP A 213 -5.70 -19.86 16.40
N TYR A 214 -5.16 -19.56 17.55
CA TYR A 214 -4.00 -20.25 18.09
C TYR A 214 -4.22 -21.77 18.26
N ALA A 215 -5.41 -22.20 18.69
CA ALA A 215 -5.72 -23.61 18.84
C ALA A 215 -5.76 -24.32 17.47
N ARG A 216 -6.31 -23.66 16.45
CA ARG A 216 -6.30 -24.18 15.09
C ARG A 216 -4.89 -24.24 14.52
N LEU A 217 -4.06 -23.21 14.73
CA LEU A 217 -2.66 -23.22 14.31
C LEU A 217 -1.89 -24.41 14.91
N GLN A 218 -2.11 -24.70 16.22
CA GLN A 218 -1.50 -25.85 16.89
C GLN A 218 -1.94 -27.18 16.27
N LYS A 219 -3.22 -27.32 16.00
CA LYS A 219 -3.79 -28.53 15.38
C LYS A 219 -3.24 -28.77 13.97
N GLU A 220 -3.09 -27.72 13.19
CA GLU A 220 -2.58 -27.79 11.82
C GLU A 220 -1.04 -27.86 11.76
N GLY A 221 -0.31 -27.57 12.84
CA GLY A 221 1.15 -27.62 12.87
C GLY A 221 1.85 -26.38 12.31
N MET A 222 1.22 -25.19 12.37
CA MET A 222 1.77 -23.91 11.89
C MET A 222 2.87 -23.37 12.82
N GLN A 223 3.96 -24.13 12.97
CA GLN A 223 4.98 -23.86 13.99
C GLN A 223 5.87 -22.65 13.65
N GLY A 224 5.98 -22.24 12.38
CA GLY A 224 6.66 -21.00 11.99
C GLY A 224 5.96 -19.78 12.59
N VAL A 225 4.62 -19.73 12.50
CA VAL A 225 3.79 -18.66 13.10
C VAL A 225 3.74 -18.78 14.62
N ILE A 226 3.53 -20.01 15.14
CA ILE A 226 3.43 -20.28 16.57
C ILE A 226 4.73 -19.91 17.29
N ALA A 227 5.89 -20.30 16.78
CA ALA A 227 7.18 -20.05 17.43
C ALA A 227 7.41 -18.56 17.67
N VAL A 228 7.10 -17.72 16.70
CA VAL A 228 7.22 -16.27 16.82
C VAL A 228 6.26 -15.71 17.85
N GLY A 229 4.97 -16.08 17.77
CA GLY A 229 3.93 -15.45 18.58
C GLY A 229 3.74 -16.08 19.98
N LYS A 230 4.30 -17.27 20.27
CA LYS A 230 4.02 -17.95 21.56
C LYS A 230 4.49 -17.16 22.79
N GLY A 231 5.52 -16.32 22.64
CA GLY A 231 6.06 -15.51 23.70
C GLY A 231 5.15 -14.34 24.14
N SER A 232 4.22 -13.95 23.30
CA SER A 232 3.24 -12.92 23.64
C SER A 232 2.00 -13.49 24.34
N ILE A 233 1.36 -12.65 25.18
CA ILE A 233 0.00 -12.92 25.67
C ILE A 233 -1.03 -12.79 24.55
N ARG A 234 -0.72 -12.03 23.49
CA ARG A 234 -1.51 -11.87 22.26
C ARG A 234 -1.13 -12.99 21.30
N LYS A 235 -1.87 -14.08 21.38
CA LYS A 235 -1.52 -15.28 20.61
C LYS A 235 -1.65 -15.06 19.09
N PRO A 236 -0.80 -15.74 18.28
CA PRO A 236 -0.81 -15.60 16.84
C PRO A 236 -2.08 -16.18 16.20
N CYS A 237 -2.41 -15.70 15.02
CA CYS A 237 -3.46 -16.24 14.17
C CYS A 237 -3.06 -16.15 12.69
N MET A 238 -3.78 -16.84 11.83
CA MET A 238 -3.71 -16.65 10.38
C MET A 238 -5.08 -16.25 9.86
N VAL A 239 -5.11 -15.33 8.88
CA VAL A 239 -6.36 -14.90 8.27
C VAL A 239 -6.30 -15.19 6.77
N PHE A 240 -7.33 -15.84 6.29
CA PHE A 240 -7.53 -16.22 4.89
C PHE A 240 -8.61 -15.35 4.28
N PHE A 241 -8.31 -14.75 3.16
CA PHE A 241 -9.23 -13.95 2.37
C PHE A 241 -9.50 -14.65 1.04
N ARG A 242 -10.75 -14.70 0.61
CA ARG A 242 -11.14 -15.20 -0.72
C ARG A 242 -12.10 -14.20 -1.34
N LEU A 243 -11.75 -13.72 -2.51
CA LEU A 243 -12.63 -12.89 -3.33
C LEU A 243 -13.10 -13.73 -4.52
N ASN A 244 -14.41 -13.68 -4.81
CA ASN A 244 -15.06 -14.45 -5.88
C ASN A 244 -14.71 -15.94 -5.83
N PRO A 245 -14.91 -16.65 -4.70
CA PRO A 245 -14.48 -18.06 -4.55
C PRO A 245 -15.12 -19.00 -5.58
N ASP A 246 -16.31 -18.66 -6.06
CA ASP A 246 -17.08 -19.44 -7.04
C ASP A 246 -16.83 -19.04 -8.50
N ALA A 247 -15.91 -18.09 -8.77
CA ALA A 247 -15.56 -17.74 -10.13
C ALA A 247 -15.02 -18.97 -10.90
N GLN A 248 -15.42 -19.12 -12.16
CA GLN A 248 -15.11 -20.30 -12.97
C GLN A 248 -13.60 -20.48 -13.16
N GLU A 249 -13.15 -21.73 -13.19
CA GLU A 249 -11.77 -22.10 -13.50
C GLU A 249 -11.40 -21.68 -14.94
N GLY A 250 -10.19 -21.23 -15.14
CA GLY A 250 -9.65 -20.82 -16.45
C GLY A 250 -8.93 -19.47 -16.41
N GLU A 251 -9.11 -18.69 -15.35
CA GLU A 251 -8.39 -17.46 -15.11
C GLU A 251 -7.19 -17.70 -14.16
N GLN A 252 -6.21 -16.81 -14.23
CA GLN A 252 -5.12 -16.81 -13.27
C GLN A 252 -5.66 -16.52 -11.86
N VAL A 253 -5.40 -17.42 -10.91
CA VAL A 253 -5.79 -17.27 -9.51
C VAL A 253 -4.56 -16.90 -8.68
N PRO A 254 -4.31 -15.62 -8.38
CA PRO A 254 -3.21 -15.22 -7.51
C PRO A 254 -3.48 -15.61 -6.07
N CYS A 255 -2.38 -15.85 -5.30
CA CYS A 255 -2.42 -15.85 -3.85
C CYS A 255 -1.46 -14.79 -3.32
N ILE A 256 -1.96 -13.87 -2.51
CA ILE A 256 -1.17 -12.77 -1.94
C ILE A 256 -0.94 -13.06 -0.46
N VAL A 257 0.33 -13.11 -0.04
CA VAL A 257 0.71 -13.47 1.34
C VAL A 257 1.32 -12.26 2.03
N GLY A 258 0.89 -11.96 3.26
CA GLY A 258 1.35 -10.80 4.02
C GLY A 258 2.01 -11.16 5.34
N LYS A 259 3.20 -10.59 5.61
CA LYS A 259 3.79 -10.54 6.95
C LYS A 259 2.93 -9.67 7.85
N GLY A 260 2.60 -10.18 9.05
CA GLY A 260 1.70 -9.52 9.99
C GLY A 260 2.26 -9.45 11.41
N ILE A 261 3.49 -8.97 11.59
CA ILE A 261 4.05 -8.80 12.93
C ILE A 261 3.52 -7.51 13.55
N THR A 262 2.52 -7.63 14.42
CA THR A 262 1.81 -6.46 14.97
C THR A 262 2.67 -5.58 15.88
N PHE A 263 3.71 -6.15 16.46
CA PHE A 263 4.84 -5.44 17.06
C PHE A 263 6.07 -6.33 17.11
N ASP A 264 7.21 -5.80 16.71
CA ASP A 264 8.47 -6.54 16.70
C ASP A 264 9.49 -5.94 17.66
N THR A 265 9.71 -6.61 18.78
CA THR A 265 10.80 -6.28 19.70
C THR A 265 12.14 -6.89 19.29
N GLY A 266 12.14 -7.79 18.29
CA GLY A 266 13.24 -8.70 18.00
C GLY A 266 13.18 -9.99 18.84
N GLY A 267 12.28 -10.10 19.79
CA GLY A 267 12.23 -11.22 20.73
C GLY A 267 13.45 -11.27 21.68
N ILE A 268 14.03 -12.45 21.91
CA ILE A 268 15.26 -12.61 22.73
C ILE A 268 16.47 -11.92 22.08
N SER A 269 16.54 -11.87 20.75
CA SER A 269 17.50 -11.04 20.01
C SER A 269 17.01 -9.59 19.92
N ILE A 270 16.89 -8.94 21.10
CA ILE A 270 16.16 -7.69 21.26
C ILE A 270 16.77 -6.53 20.45
N LYS A 271 15.91 -5.75 19.80
CA LYS A 271 16.28 -4.54 19.06
C LYS A 271 16.76 -3.43 20.00
N PRO A 272 17.62 -2.52 19.53
CA PRO A 272 17.88 -1.27 20.23
C PRO A 272 16.58 -0.48 20.42
N SER A 273 16.47 0.30 21.53
CA SER A 273 15.30 1.16 21.78
C SER A 273 15.08 2.19 20.64
N GLN A 274 16.18 2.68 20.05
CA GLN A 274 16.11 3.59 18.90
C GLN A 274 15.52 2.86 17.68
N GLY A 275 14.43 3.42 17.12
CA GLY A 275 13.71 2.86 15.99
C GLY A 275 12.71 1.76 16.35
N MET A 276 12.69 1.24 17.59
CA MET A 276 11.70 0.23 17.98
C MET A 276 10.27 0.79 17.96
N TRP A 277 10.10 2.08 18.12
CA TRP A 277 8.80 2.75 18.03
C TRP A 277 8.10 2.52 16.67
N ASP A 278 8.88 2.42 15.58
CA ASP A 278 8.37 2.18 14.24
C ASP A 278 7.94 0.73 14.00
N MET A 279 8.24 -0.18 14.93
CA MET A 279 7.96 -1.61 14.77
C MET A 279 6.47 -1.97 14.86
N LYS A 280 5.59 -1.00 15.12
CA LYS A 280 4.14 -1.15 14.91
C LYS A 280 3.78 -1.31 13.43
N TYR A 281 4.65 -0.84 12.50
CA TYR A 281 4.44 -0.96 11.06
C TYR A 281 4.89 -2.32 10.48
N ASP A 282 5.42 -3.20 11.32
CA ASP A 282 5.98 -4.50 10.89
C ASP A 282 4.90 -5.51 10.45
N MET A 283 3.68 -5.10 10.44
CA MET A 283 2.51 -5.80 9.91
C MET A 283 1.99 -5.19 8.58
N HIS A 284 2.75 -4.27 7.96
CA HIS A 284 2.28 -3.56 6.78
C HIS A 284 2.06 -4.49 5.57
N GLY A 285 2.80 -5.59 5.44
CA GLY A 285 2.54 -6.62 4.45
C GLY A 285 1.11 -7.16 4.53
N SER A 286 0.65 -7.50 5.74
CA SER A 286 -0.75 -7.92 5.98
C SER A 286 -1.74 -6.78 5.78
N ALA A 287 -1.38 -5.55 6.13
CA ALA A 287 -2.22 -4.38 5.88
C ALA A 287 -2.43 -4.15 4.38
N THR A 288 -1.38 -4.31 3.56
CA THR A 288 -1.46 -4.24 2.10
C THR A 288 -2.37 -5.33 1.54
N VAL A 289 -2.26 -6.58 2.03
CA VAL A 289 -3.18 -7.67 1.61
C VAL A 289 -4.63 -7.28 1.89
N PHE A 290 -4.94 -6.86 3.10
CA PHE A 290 -6.31 -6.49 3.46
C PHE A 290 -6.80 -5.29 2.64
N GLY A 291 -5.97 -4.25 2.48
CA GLY A 291 -6.27 -3.09 1.65
C GLY A 291 -6.50 -3.45 0.17
N LEU A 292 -5.72 -4.40 -0.36
CA LEU A 292 -5.91 -4.90 -1.72
C LEU A 292 -7.29 -5.57 -1.88
N PHE A 293 -7.71 -6.41 -0.94
CA PHE A 293 -9.03 -7.04 -0.98
C PHE A 293 -10.16 -6.01 -0.92
N GLN A 294 -10.01 -4.95 -0.11
CA GLN A 294 -10.94 -3.81 -0.11
C GLN A 294 -10.98 -3.10 -1.47
N ALA A 295 -9.82 -2.83 -2.07
CA ALA A 295 -9.76 -2.14 -3.37
C ALA A 295 -10.37 -2.99 -4.50
N LEU A 296 -10.06 -4.28 -4.55
CA LEU A 296 -10.62 -5.22 -5.53
C LEU A 296 -12.13 -5.35 -5.39
N TRP A 297 -12.63 -5.47 -4.16
CA TRP A 297 -14.06 -5.51 -3.91
C TRP A 297 -14.75 -4.21 -4.32
N ALA A 298 -14.21 -3.05 -3.92
CA ALA A 298 -14.78 -1.74 -4.21
C ALA A 298 -14.78 -1.39 -5.71
N THR A 299 -13.83 -1.93 -6.48
CA THR A 299 -13.78 -1.77 -7.94
C THR A 299 -14.60 -2.83 -8.69
N GLY A 300 -15.20 -3.78 -7.98
CA GLY A 300 -16.01 -4.85 -8.57
C GLY A 300 -15.21 -5.85 -9.39
N HIS A 301 -13.98 -6.16 -8.95
CA HIS A 301 -13.14 -7.19 -9.57
C HIS A 301 -13.88 -8.52 -9.67
N LYS A 302 -13.75 -9.23 -10.79
CA LYS A 302 -14.49 -10.46 -11.08
C LYS A 302 -13.69 -11.74 -10.98
N GLY A 303 -12.36 -11.63 -11.08
CA GLY A 303 -11.47 -12.78 -10.98
C GLY A 303 -11.39 -13.32 -9.55
N ARG A 304 -11.07 -14.61 -9.42
CA ARG A 304 -10.79 -15.22 -8.12
C ARG A 304 -9.43 -14.75 -7.59
N VAL A 305 -9.39 -14.35 -6.32
CA VAL A 305 -8.16 -13.95 -5.63
C VAL A 305 -8.14 -14.57 -4.23
N ASN A 306 -7.00 -15.13 -3.84
CA ASN A 306 -6.75 -15.62 -2.49
C ASN A 306 -5.76 -14.71 -1.75
N GLY A 307 -5.94 -14.57 -0.44
CA GLY A 307 -5.02 -13.84 0.43
C GLY A 307 -4.78 -14.61 1.73
N ILE A 308 -3.55 -14.54 2.23
CA ILE A 308 -3.17 -15.13 3.52
C ILE A 308 -2.38 -14.10 4.30
N THR A 309 -2.70 -13.89 5.58
CA THR A 309 -1.90 -13.04 6.47
C THR A 309 -1.47 -13.83 7.69
N CYS A 310 -0.17 -13.75 8.01
CA CYS A 310 0.46 -14.49 9.10
C CYS A 310 0.69 -13.54 10.26
N MET A 311 -0.24 -13.53 11.24
CA MET A 311 -0.29 -12.54 12.30
C MET A 311 0.40 -13.07 13.55
N ALA A 312 1.38 -12.32 14.09
CA ALA A 312 2.06 -12.62 15.34
C ALA A 312 2.53 -11.33 16.02
N GLU A 313 2.85 -11.40 17.31
CA GLU A 313 3.56 -10.36 18.07
C GLU A 313 4.85 -10.95 18.61
N ASN A 314 6.01 -10.41 18.22
CA ASN A 314 7.32 -10.93 18.61
C ASN A 314 7.82 -10.28 19.91
N MET A 315 7.65 -10.98 21.03
CA MET A 315 7.95 -10.47 22.36
C MET A 315 8.92 -11.36 23.11
N PRO A 316 9.86 -10.80 23.92
CA PRO A 316 10.69 -11.56 24.83
C PRO A 316 9.86 -12.01 26.05
N SER A 317 9.93 -13.28 26.38
CA SER A 317 9.32 -13.83 27.58
C SER A 317 9.95 -15.17 27.95
N ALA A 318 9.49 -15.78 29.04
CA ALA A 318 9.91 -17.13 29.42
C ALA A 318 9.48 -18.20 28.43
N GLU A 319 8.40 -17.98 27.66
CA GLU A 319 7.89 -18.90 26.66
C GLU A 319 8.42 -18.60 25.23
N ALA A 320 9.14 -17.48 25.04
CA ALA A 320 9.64 -17.08 23.73
C ALA A 320 10.63 -18.12 23.15
N TYR A 321 10.63 -18.24 21.85
CA TYR A 321 11.67 -19.01 21.14
C TYR A 321 13.03 -18.29 21.21
N ARG A 322 14.11 -19.02 21.00
CA ARG A 322 15.48 -18.54 21.28
C ARG A 322 16.42 -18.81 20.13
N PRO A 323 17.49 -18.05 19.99
CA PRO A 323 18.61 -18.47 19.16
C PRO A 323 19.10 -19.86 19.56
N GLY A 324 19.32 -20.72 18.55
CA GLY A 324 19.69 -22.12 18.74
C GLY A 324 18.52 -23.12 18.81
N ASP A 325 17.28 -22.65 18.96
CA ASP A 325 16.11 -23.52 18.83
C ASP A 325 15.98 -24.03 17.39
N VAL A 326 15.40 -25.22 17.23
CA VAL A 326 14.97 -25.76 15.94
C VAL A 326 13.44 -25.86 15.96
N ILE A 327 12.80 -25.35 14.93
CA ILE A 327 11.34 -25.41 14.79
C ILE A 327 10.94 -26.25 13.59
N ASP A 328 9.89 -27.06 13.77
CA ASP A 328 9.26 -27.83 12.70
C ASP A 328 8.20 -26.97 12.03
N THR A 329 8.33 -26.67 10.74
CA THR A 329 7.33 -25.84 10.05
C THR A 329 6.19 -26.67 9.48
N TYR A 330 5.12 -26.01 9.06
CA TYR A 330 4.00 -26.66 8.38
C TYR A 330 4.42 -27.43 7.11
N SER A 331 5.51 -27.02 6.47
CA SER A 331 6.06 -27.70 5.29
C SER A 331 6.71 -29.05 5.61
N GLY A 332 6.92 -29.39 6.88
CA GLY A 332 7.75 -30.52 7.32
C GLY A 332 9.26 -30.23 7.33
N LYS A 333 9.71 -29.09 6.80
CA LYS A 333 11.10 -28.63 6.92
C LYS A 333 11.36 -28.05 8.29
N THR A 334 12.57 -28.20 8.78
CA THR A 334 13.04 -27.64 10.04
C THR A 334 13.83 -26.36 9.83
N ILE A 335 13.68 -25.39 10.75
CA ILE A 335 14.41 -24.12 10.75
C ILE A 335 15.28 -24.01 12.01
N GLU A 336 16.60 -23.88 11.83
CA GLU A 336 17.51 -23.44 12.90
C GLU A 336 17.34 -21.94 13.10
N ILE A 337 17.02 -21.53 14.32
CA ILE A 337 16.87 -20.15 14.71
C ILE A 337 18.24 -19.55 15.03
N PHE A 338 18.74 -18.73 14.13
CA PHE A 338 19.97 -17.96 14.33
C PHE A 338 19.70 -16.65 15.07
N SER A 339 18.59 -16.00 14.73
CA SER A 339 18.12 -14.77 15.37
C SER A 339 16.61 -14.78 15.48
N THR A 340 16.08 -14.38 16.64
CA THR A 340 14.65 -14.19 16.83
C THR A 340 14.14 -12.87 16.21
N ASP A 341 15.04 -11.99 15.76
CA ASP A 341 14.77 -10.77 14.97
C ASP A 341 14.73 -11.06 13.45
N ALA A 342 14.66 -12.34 13.09
CA ALA A 342 14.38 -12.82 11.74
C ALA A 342 13.03 -13.58 11.70
N GLU A 343 12.06 -13.08 12.41
CA GLU A 343 10.74 -13.64 12.68
C GLU A 343 9.81 -13.61 11.47
N GLY A 344 9.89 -12.52 10.67
CA GLY A 344 9.03 -12.31 9.53
C GLY A 344 9.11 -13.44 8.51
N ARG A 345 10.32 -13.93 8.23
CA ARG A 345 10.49 -15.07 7.33
C ARG A 345 10.01 -16.38 7.92
N ASN A 346 10.05 -16.54 9.26
CA ASN A 346 9.52 -17.72 9.92
C ASN A 346 8.00 -17.81 9.79
N VAL A 347 7.27 -16.72 10.03
CA VAL A 347 5.80 -16.70 9.86
C VAL A 347 5.41 -16.90 8.39
N LEU A 348 6.18 -16.31 7.46
CA LEU A 348 5.94 -16.47 6.02
C LEU A 348 6.23 -17.89 5.52
N SER A 349 7.10 -18.67 6.17
CA SER A 349 7.37 -20.06 5.77
C SER A 349 6.10 -20.91 5.76
N ASP A 350 5.27 -20.79 6.81
CA ASP A 350 3.98 -21.49 6.89
C ASP A 350 2.97 -20.90 5.90
N GLY A 351 2.93 -19.55 5.78
CA GLY A 351 2.01 -18.85 4.88
C GLY A 351 2.25 -19.20 3.40
N LEU A 352 3.51 -19.23 2.96
CA LEU A 352 3.88 -19.56 1.58
C LEU A 352 3.56 -21.02 1.25
N TRP A 353 3.87 -21.96 2.18
CA TRP A 353 3.53 -23.35 1.98
C TRP A 353 2.03 -23.58 1.91
N LYS A 354 1.28 -22.92 2.79
CA LYS A 354 -0.19 -22.98 2.77
C LYS A 354 -0.80 -22.35 1.53
N ALA A 355 -0.19 -21.27 1.01
CA ALA A 355 -0.65 -20.62 -0.22
C ALA A 355 -0.62 -21.58 -1.42
N ALA A 356 0.39 -22.44 -1.50
CA ALA A 356 0.52 -23.40 -2.59
C ALA A 356 -0.61 -24.44 -2.61
N GLU A 357 -1.18 -24.81 -1.45
CA GLU A 357 -2.30 -25.76 -1.35
C GLU A 357 -3.61 -25.19 -1.94
N LEU A 358 -3.69 -23.87 -2.13
CA LEU A 358 -4.80 -23.21 -2.82
C LEU A 358 -4.70 -23.28 -4.35
N ASN A 359 -3.70 -24.02 -4.85
CA ASN A 359 -3.39 -24.17 -6.27
C ASN A 359 -3.34 -22.84 -7.05
N PRO A 360 -2.53 -21.85 -6.61
CA PRO A 360 -2.48 -20.55 -7.24
C PRO A 360 -1.72 -20.59 -8.56
N SER A 361 -2.07 -19.71 -9.50
CA SER A 361 -1.29 -19.49 -10.72
C SER A 361 0.07 -18.88 -10.42
N TYR A 362 0.14 -18.03 -9.38
CA TYR A 362 1.36 -17.44 -8.84
C TYR A 362 1.12 -16.96 -7.41
N ILE A 363 2.20 -16.80 -6.66
CA ILE A 363 2.21 -16.27 -5.30
C ILE A 363 3.00 -14.96 -5.28
N VAL A 364 2.46 -13.93 -4.60
CA VAL A 364 3.22 -12.72 -4.26
C VAL A 364 3.19 -12.56 -2.75
N ASP A 365 4.35 -12.43 -2.11
CA ASP A 365 4.37 -12.08 -0.70
C ASP A 365 4.95 -10.67 -0.47
N LEU A 366 4.44 -10.02 0.58
CA LEU A 366 4.86 -8.69 1.00
C LEU A 366 5.26 -8.71 2.47
N ALA A 367 6.42 -8.15 2.76
CA ALA A 367 6.92 -8.08 4.12
C ALA A 367 7.80 -6.84 4.34
N THR A 368 7.66 -6.21 5.49
CA THR A 368 8.66 -5.32 6.10
C THR A 368 9.79 -6.21 6.63
N LEU A 369 10.62 -6.75 5.72
CA LEU A 369 11.42 -7.91 6.09
C LEU A 369 12.81 -7.57 6.58
N THR A 370 13.51 -6.65 5.92
CA THR A 370 14.92 -6.44 6.23
C THR A 370 15.36 -4.98 6.25
N GLY A 371 16.08 -4.59 7.30
CA GLY A 371 16.83 -3.34 7.29
C GLY A 371 17.90 -3.30 6.19
N ALA A 372 18.37 -4.45 5.72
CA ALA A 372 19.32 -4.55 4.63
C ALA A 372 18.73 -4.06 3.29
N CYS A 373 17.44 -4.26 3.06
CA CYS A 373 16.74 -3.71 1.89
C CYS A 373 16.70 -2.17 1.97
N VAL A 374 16.40 -1.62 3.15
CA VAL A 374 16.42 -0.16 3.38
C VAL A 374 17.83 0.43 3.14
N VAL A 375 18.87 -0.26 3.59
CA VAL A 375 20.26 0.16 3.32
C VAL A 375 20.59 0.16 1.82
N ALA A 376 20.03 -0.79 1.06
CA ALA A 376 20.29 -0.92 -0.37
C ALA A 376 19.48 0.07 -1.25
N LEU A 377 18.20 0.27 -0.94
CA LEU A 377 17.25 0.98 -1.80
C LEU A 377 16.67 2.27 -1.17
N GLY A 378 17.00 2.55 0.08
CA GLY A 378 16.43 3.69 0.81
C GLY A 378 14.93 3.54 1.04
N HIS A 379 14.22 4.65 0.96
CA HIS A 379 12.77 4.75 1.08
C HIS A 379 12.08 4.95 -0.27
N GLU A 380 12.84 4.86 -1.37
CA GLU A 380 12.34 5.16 -2.72
C GLU A 380 11.75 3.94 -3.42
N ALA A 381 12.24 2.74 -3.13
CA ALA A 381 11.80 1.52 -3.79
C ALA A 381 11.79 0.32 -2.85
N SER A 382 10.82 -0.57 -3.06
CA SER A 382 10.80 -1.90 -2.45
C SER A 382 11.75 -2.84 -3.19
N GLY A 383 12.33 -3.81 -2.50
CA GLY A 383 13.08 -4.88 -3.16
C GLY A 383 12.13 -5.92 -3.76
N LEU A 384 12.42 -6.37 -4.98
CA LEU A 384 11.63 -7.38 -5.69
C LEU A 384 12.51 -8.57 -6.09
N TRP A 385 12.23 -9.74 -5.54
CA TRP A 385 12.82 -11.02 -5.94
C TRP A 385 11.76 -11.91 -6.54
N SER A 386 12.14 -12.74 -7.51
CA SER A 386 11.22 -13.70 -8.10
C SER A 386 11.99 -14.92 -8.64
N ASN A 387 11.34 -16.07 -8.69
CA ASN A 387 11.78 -17.24 -9.41
C ASN A 387 11.23 -17.29 -10.86
N ASP A 388 10.41 -16.31 -11.25
CA ASP A 388 9.82 -16.18 -12.58
C ASP A 388 10.01 -14.76 -13.13
N ASP A 389 10.73 -14.64 -14.25
CA ASP A 389 11.07 -13.34 -14.83
C ASP A 389 9.82 -12.58 -15.33
N LYS A 390 8.80 -13.30 -15.84
CA LYS A 390 7.58 -12.65 -16.36
C LYS A 390 6.76 -12.04 -15.22
N LEU A 391 6.66 -12.75 -14.10
CA LEU A 391 5.99 -12.24 -12.91
C LEU A 391 6.73 -11.03 -12.35
N ARG A 392 8.08 -11.11 -12.26
CA ARG A 392 8.93 -9.99 -11.83
C ARG A 392 8.70 -8.75 -12.68
N ASP A 393 8.80 -8.89 -14.01
CA ASP A 393 8.71 -7.77 -14.92
C ASP A 393 7.32 -7.14 -14.88
N ARG A 394 6.26 -7.95 -14.79
CA ARG A 394 4.88 -7.48 -14.63
C ARG A 394 4.67 -6.66 -13.36
N ILE A 395 5.23 -7.10 -12.22
CA ILE A 395 5.14 -6.34 -10.96
C ILE A 395 5.97 -5.05 -11.05
N HIS A 396 7.16 -5.13 -11.62
CA HIS A 396 8.02 -3.97 -11.81
C HIS A 396 7.35 -2.88 -12.67
N GLU A 397 6.77 -3.27 -13.81
CA GLU A 397 6.05 -2.36 -14.72
C GLU A 397 4.82 -1.76 -14.02
N ALA A 398 3.99 -2.58 -13.38
CA ALA A 398 2.82 -2.10 -12.65
C ALA A 398 3.21 -1.10 -11.54
N GLY A 399 4.29 -1.37 -10.80
CA GLY A 399 4.82 -0.45 -9.79
C GLY A 399 5.27 0.88 -10.38
N ASN A 400 5.92 0.86 -11.55
CA ASN A 400 6.33 2.08 -12.27
C ASN A 400 5.12 2.92 -12.71
N ASP A 401 4.04 2.29 -13.18
CA ASP A 401 2.84 2.99 -13.65
C ASP A 401 2.12 3.76 -12.54
N VAL A 402 2.22 3.26 -11.30
CA VAL A 402 1.56 3.88 -10.15
C VAL A 402 2.50 4.58 -9.17
N ASP A 403 3.82 4.65 -9.47
CA ASP A 403 4.87 5.21 -8.59
C ASP A 403 5.00 4.51 -7.23
N GLU A 404 4.81 3.21 -7.20
CA GLU A 404 5.12 2.32 -6.09
C GLU A 404 6.27 1.40 -6.53
N LEU A 405 7.47 1.97 -6.62
CA LEU A 405 8.60 1.31 -7.27
C LEU A 405 8.96 -0.01 -6.60
N ALA A 406 9.02 -1.08 -7.39
CA ALA A 406 9.53 -2.39 -7.02
C ALA A 406 10.78 -2.70 -7.84
N TRP A 407 11.95 -2.73 -7.19
CA TRP A 407 13.25 -2.83 -7.87
C TRP A 407 13.75 -4.28 -7.91
N PRO A 408 13.99 -4.86 -9.12
CA PRO A 408 14.47 -6.23 -9.25
C PRO A 408 15.82 -6.44 -8.57
N MET A 409 15.90 -7.45 -7.72
CA MET A 409 17.06 -7.83 -6.92
C MET A 409 17.51 -9.25 -7.25
N PRO A 410 18.81 -9.59 -7.07
CA PRO A 410 19.35 -10.89 -7.49
C PRO A 410 18.95 -12.03 -6.53
N LEU A 411 18.45 -13.14 -7.09
CA LEU A 411 18.17 -14.38 -6.38
C LEU A 411 19.18 -15.46 -6.84
N LEU A 412 20.41 -15.42 -6.30
CA LEU A 412 21.51 -16.26 -6.74
C LEU A 412 21.59 -17.58 -5.93
N PRO A 413 22.01 -18.70 -6.56
CA PRO A 413 22.19 -19.99 -5.87
C PRO A 413 23.13 -19.93 -4.64
N ALA A 414 24.05 -18.97 -4.61
CA ALA A 414 24.95 -18.78 -3.48
C ALA A 414 24.19 -18.38 -2.19
N PHE A 415 23.14 -17.57 -2.30
CA PHE A 415 22.29 -17.18 -1.18
C PHE A 415 21.43 -18.36 -0.68
N GLU A 416 20.91 -19.17 -1.60
CA GLU A 416 20.17 -20.39 -1.26
C GLU A 416 21.06 -21.39 -0.52
N LYS A 417 22.28 -21.62 -1.02
CA LYS A 417 23.27 -22.47 -0.37
C LYS A 417 23.62 -21.98 1.03
N GLU A 418 23.62 -20.68 1.26
CA GLU A 418 23.85 -20.12 2.59
C GLU A 418 22.70 -20.47 3.54
N MET A 419 21.45 -20.34 3.10
CA MET A 419 20.27 -20.63 3.92
C MET A 419 20.11 -22.14 4.22
N THR A 420 20.54 -23.01 3.32
CA THR A 420 20.54 -24.47 3.50
C THR A 420 21.83 -25.01 4.12
N SER A 421 22.69 -24.15 4.70
CA SER A 421 23.98 -24.56 5.26
C SER A 421 23.96 -24.93 6.75
N SER A 422 22.78 -25.03 7.37
CA SER A 422 22.67 -25.51 8.75
C SER A 422 23.22 -26.94 8.87
N LYS A 423 23.77 -27.26 10.04
CA LYS A 423 24.18 -28.62 10.41
C LYS A 423 23.16 -29.29 11.33
N PHE A 424 22.11 -28.58 11.73
CA PHE A 424 21.17 -29.01 12.75
C PHE A 424 19.73 -29.03 12.24
N ALA A 425 19.45 -28.36 11.09
CA ALA A 425 18.14 -28.27 10.49
C ALA A 425 18.26 -28.18 8.96
N ASP A 426 17.14 -28.27 8.25
CA ASP A 426 17.11 -28.16 6.78
C ASP A 426 17.51 -26.76 6.31
N VAL A 427 17.05 -25.72 7.02
CA VAL A 427 17.38 -24.32 6.74
C VAL A 427 17.69 -23.56 8.02
N ARG A 428 18.33 -22.39 7.86
CA ARG A 428 18.58 -21.45 8.97
C ARG A 428 17.94 -20.11 8.66
N ASN A 429 17.41 -19.42 9.67
CA ASN A 429 16.73 -18.13 9.46
C ASN A 429 17.65 -16.91 9.39
N GLY A 430 18.96 -17.09 9.59
CA GLY A 430 19.93 -15.98 9.54
C GLY A 430 21.14 -16.30 8.67
N GLY A 431 21.68 -15.31 7.99
CA GLY A 431 22.92 -15.41 7.20
C GLY A 431 24.18 -15.47 8.06
N LYS A 432 25.35 -15.70 7.43
CA LYS A 432 26.65 -15.77 8.10
C LYS A 432 27.18 -14.43 8.57
N GLY A 433 26.54 -13.34 8.15
CA GLY A 433 26.93 -12.00 8.52
C GLY A 433 25.93 -10.96 8.00
N ARG A 434 26.34 -9.69 7.97
CA ARG A 434 25.48 -8.57 7.57
C ARG A 434 25.34 -8.36 6.05
N TRP A 435 26.19 -9.05 5.26
CA TRP A 435 26.24 -8.84 3.82
C TRP A 435 25.16 -9.58 3.07
N GLY A 436 24.51 -8.92 2.11
CA GLY A 436 23.45 -9.51 1.31
C GLY A 436 22.21 -9.96 2.09
N GLY A 437 21.93 -9.34 3.25
CA GLY A 437 20.88 -9.80 4.17
C GLY A 437 19.49 -9.84 3.55
N ALA A 438 19.15 -8.91 2.64
CA ALA A 438 17.89 -8.93 1.91
C ALA A 438 17.82 -10.12 0.92
N ASN A 439 18.91 -10.39 0.20
CA ASN A 439 18.97 -11.51 -0.75
C ASN A 439 18.90 -12.87 -0.05
N THR A 440 19.56 -13.02 1.11
CA THR A 440 19.48 -14.25 1.90
C THR A 440 18.10 -14.45 2.51
N ALA A 441 17.40 -13.36 2.88
CA ALA A 441 16.02 -13.43 3.34
C ALA A 441 15.08 -13.94 2.23
N ALA A 442 15.18 -13.40 1.03
CA ALA A 442 14.40 -13.86 -0.12
C ALA A 442 14.76 -15.32 -0.49
N ALA A 443 16.04 -15.68 -0.44
CA ALA A 443 16.50 -17.06 -0.69
C ALA A 443 15.98 -18.05 0.37
N PHE A 444 15.80 -17.63 1.62
CA PHE A 444 15.13 -18.40 2.65
C PHE A 444 13.66 -18.64 2.30
N LEU A 445 12.90 -17.56 1.94
CA LEU A 445 11.49 -17.68 1.59
C LEU A 445 11.28 -18.63 0.42
N LYS A 446 12.14 -18.57 -0.60
CA LYS A 446 12.08 -19.48 -1.75
C LYS A 446 12.10 -20.97 -1.35
N GLN A 447 12.72 -21.35 -0.23
CA GLN A 447 12.75 -22.75 0.24
C GLN A 447 11.34 -23.25 0.63
N PHE A 448 10.38 -22.37 0.83
CA PHE A 448 8.99 -22.65 1.21
C PHE A 448 7.99 -22.45 0.09
N VAL A 449 8.46 -22.14 -1.12
CA VAL A 449 7.65 -22.16 -2.34
C VAL A 449 7.61 -23.58 -2.88
N GLN A 450 6.41 -24.18 -2.94
CA GLN A 450 6.24 -25.55 -3.40
C GLN A 450 6.50 -25.68 -4.90
N GLU A 451 6.90 -26.91 -5.29
CA GLU A 451 6.89 -27.35 -6.68
C GLU A 451 5.50 -27.90 -7.06
N ARG A 452 5.14 -27.74 -8.31
CA ARG A 452 4.00 -28.41 -8.93
C ARG A 452 4.44 -29.13 -10.18
N GLU A 453 3.73 -30.20 -10.53
CA GLU A 453 3.91 -30.92 -11.79
C GLU A 453 3.14 -30.19 -12.89
N GLY A 454 3.83 -29.84 -13.97
CA GLY A 454 3.24 -29.25 -15.16
C GLY A 454 2.50 -30.30 -16.01
N GLU A 455 1.79 -29.85 -17.05
CA GLU A 455 1.09 -30.74 -18.00
C GLU A 455 2.06 -31.68 -18.75
N ASP A 456 3.33 -31.32 -18.87
CA ASP A 456 4.42 -32.07 -19.45
C ASP A 456 5.04 -33.09 -18.48
N GLY A 457 4.60 -33.14 -17.23
CA GLY A 457 5.13 -33.99 -16.16
C GLY A 457 6.44 -33.45 -15.54
N GLU A 458 6.93 -32.29 -15.98
CA GLU A 458 8.07 -31.65 -15.34
C GLU A 458 7.67 -30.93 -14.05
N LYS A 459 8.52 -31.04 -13.03
CA LYS A 459 8.31 -30.31 -11.76
C LYS A 459 9.00 -28.97 -11.79
N SER A 460 8.23 -27.92 -11.53
CA SER A 460 8.74 -26.56 -11.37
C SER A 460 8.12 -25.90 -10.16
N GLN A 461 8.86 -24.98 -9.52
CA GLN A 461 8.28 -24.18 -8.47
C GLN A 461 7.12 -23.33 -9.01
N ILE A 462 6.10 -23.13 -8.18
CA ILE A 462 5.02 -22.16 -8.46
C ILE A 462 5.67 -20.79 -8.71
N PRO A 463 5.28 -20.04 -9.77
CA PRO A 463 5.75 -18.69 -9.97
C PRO A 463 5.53 -17.86 -8.71
N TRP A 464 6.60 -17.26 -8.20
CA TRP A 464 6.60 -16.54 -6.93
C TRP A 464 7.40 -15.25 -7.03
N ALA A 465 6.90 -14.21 -6.35
CA ALA A 465 7.62 -12.97 -6.13
C ALA A 465 7.53 -12.53 -4.67
N HIS A 466 8.63 -11.98 -4.16
CA HIS A 466 8.74 -11.37 -2.84
C HIS A 466 8.96 -9.87 -2.97
N LEU A 467 8.16 -9.07 -2.25
CA LEU A 467 8.32 -7.64 -2.09
C LEU A 467 8.78 -7.33 -0.66
N ASP A 468 10.05 -6.95 -0.50
CA ASP A 468 10.54 -6.39 0.76
C ASP A 468 10.22 -4.90 0.81
N ILE A 469 9.18 -4.57 1.57
CA ILE A 469 8.63 -3.22 1.71
C ILE A 469 9.16 -2.47 2.95
N ALA A 470 10.21 -2.96 3.59
CA ALA A 470 10.74 -2.35 4.82
C ALA A 470 11.09 -0.87 4.67
N GLY A 471 11.56 -0.45 3.48
CA GLY A 471 11.89 0.95 3.20
C GLY A 471 10.70 1.81 2.79
N THR A 472 9.61 1.22 2.29
CA THR A 472 8.51 1.94 1.64
C THR A 472 7.19 1.88 2.42
N ALA A 473 7.12 1.09 3.49
CA ALA A 473 5.90 0.84 4.25
C ALA A 473 5.46 2.02 5.12
N TRP A 474 6.37 2.88 5.57
CA TRP A 474 6.04 4.06 6.39
C TRP A 474 6.96 5.24 6.06
N GLY A 475 6.55 6.45 6.49
CA GLY A 475 7.23 7.70 6.20
C GLY A 475 6.48 8.53 5.15
N ALA A 476 6.81 9.81 5.07
CA ALA A 476 6.12 10.74 4.17
C ALA A 476 7.06 11.53 3.25
N ASP A 477 8.35 11.54 3.53
CA ASP A 477 9.28 12.51 2.94
C ASP A 477 9.46 12.32 1.43
N THR A 478 9.27 11.11 0.93
CA THR A 478 9.47 10.76 -0.48
C THR A 478 8.17 10.67 -1.29
N ASN A 479 7.00 10.69 -0.63
CA ASN A 479 5.71 10.49 -1.30
C ASN A 479 4.70 11.61 -0.96
N ALA A 480 4.41 12.47 -1.94
CA ALA A 480 3.47 13.58 -1.77
C ALA A 480 2.04 13.13 -1.36
N CYS A 481 1.64 11.91 -1.73
CA CYS A 481 0.33 11.34 -1.42
C CYS A 481 0.20 10.83 0.03
N VAL A 482 1.29 10.82 0.80
CA VAL A 482 1.32 10.35 2.20
C VAL A 482 1.57 11.54 3.12
N ALA A 483 0.76 11.70 4.16
CA ALA A 483 0.97 12.77 5.16
C ALA A 483 2.06 12.36 6.15
N HIS A 484 1.91 11.20 6.77
CA HIS A 484 2.86 10.55 7.69
C HIS A 484 2.38 9.12 7.99
N GLY A 485 3.27 8.31 8.53
CA GLY A 485 2.94 6.96 8.98
C GLY A 485 2.84 5.95 7.84
N GLY A 486 1.91 5.02 7.95
CA GLY A 486 1.72 3.95 6.97
C GLY A 486 1.37 4.47 5.58
N THR A 487 2.00 3.89 4.56
CA THR A 487 1.88 4.36 3.17
C THR A 487 0.76 3.69 2.37
N GLY A 488 0.41 2.44 2.71
CA GLY A 488 -0.47 1.59 1.90
C GLY A 488 0.20 1.13 0.60
N VAL A 489 1.55 1.07 0.58
CA VAL A 489 2.35 0.72 -0.60
C VAL A 489 1.93 -0.62 -1.20
N HIS A 490 1.97 -0.71 -2.52
CA HIS A 490 1.62 -1.86 -3.37
C HIS A 490 0.15 -2.31 -3.35
N VAL A 491 -0.76 -1.62 -2.65
CA VAL A 491 -2.20 -1.82 -2.87
C VAL A 491 -2.55 -1.46 -4.32
N ARG A 492 -2.01 -0.36 -4.84
CA ARG A 492 -2.26 0.10 -6.23
C ARG A 492 -1.51 -0.73 -7.26
N THR A 493 -0.30 -1.15 -6.95
CA THR A 493 0.54 -2.00 -7.81
C THR A 493 -0.12 -3.36 -8.07
N LEU A 494 -0.70 -3.96 -7.03
CA LEU A 494 -1.28 -5.32 -7.11
C LEU A 494 -2.73 -5.33 -7.57
N HIS A 495 -3.42 -4.17 -7.52
CA HIS A 495 -4.76 -3.98 -8.07
C HIS A 495 -4.72 -3.90 -9.59
#